data_88393c484dca537cfa165d60a26ef5b6
#
_entry.id   88393c484dca537cfa165d60a26ef5b6
#
_cell.length_a   1.000
_cell.length_b   1.000
_cell.length_c   1.000
_cell.angle_alpha   90.00
_cell.angle_beta   90.00
_cell.angle_gamma   90.00
#
_symmetry.space_group_name_H-M   'P 1'
#
loop_
_entity.id
_entity.type
_entity.pdbx_description
1 polymer ?
#
loop_
_entity_poly.entity_id
_entity_poly.type
_entity_poly.pdbx_seq_one_letter_code
_entity_poly.pdbx_strand_id
1 'polypeptide(L)'
;LRMSRGLGDVYKRQVVAKPDFVDRVVPAEETCGTPINEAFLGSCNNGRIEDLRVGAEIIRGKKVAEGVRFLVVPASQTIYRQALKEGIIDTFMEAGAIVMNPNCSVCWGSCQGVIGENEVLISTGTRNFKGRAGHPSSKVYLGSAATVTASAIAGKIATADQI
;
A
#
# COMPACT_ATOMS: atom_id res chain seq x y z
N LEU A 1 16.49 -4.25 -21.71
CA LEU A 1 17.39 -3.27 -21.05
C LEU A 1 16.84 -1.84 -21.00
N ARG A 2 15.76 -1.54 -21.72
CA ARG A 2 15.12 -0.20 -21.69
C ARG A 2 14.06 -0.04 -20.61
N MET A 3 13.53 -1.13 -20.06
CA MET A 3 12.51 -1.07 -18.99
C MET A 3 13.08 -0.68 -17.62
N SER A 4 14.34 -0.99 -17.34
CA SER A 4 14.96 -0.65 -16.05
C SER A 4 15.23 0.84 -15.84
N ARG A 5 15.41 1.63 -16.91
CA ARG A 5 15.60 3.08 -16.80
C ARG A 5 14.31 3.86 -16.50
N GLY A 6 13.14 3.35 -16.96
CA GLY A 6 11.85 3.96 -16.69
C GLY A 6 11.35 3.73 -15.25
N LEU A 7 11.57 2.53 -14.70
CA LEU A 7 11.19 2.20 -13.32
C LEU A 7 11.99 3.01 -12.29
N GLY A 8 13.29 3.21 -12.50
CA GLY A 8 14.12 3.99 -11.60
C GLY A 8 13.68 5.46 -11.44
N ASP A 9 13.19 6.09 -12.50
CA ASP A 9 12.67 7.47 -12.44
C ASP A 9 11.29 7.55 -11.79
N VAL A 10 10.44 6.54 -11.98
CA VAL A 10 9.13 6.45 -11.33
C VAL A 10 9.28 6.28 -9.81
N TYR A 11 10.26 5.51 -9.37
CA TYR A 11 10.54 5.34 -7.94
C TYR A 11 11.14 6.59 -7.26
N LYS A 12 11.77 7.48 -8.03
CA LYS A 12 12.39 8.71 -7.50
C LYS A 12 11.44 9.90 -7.39
N ARG A 13 10.27 9.85 -8.02
CA ARG A 13 9.28 10.94 -8.04
C ARG A 13 7.95 10.52 -7.43
N GLN A 14 8.00 9.83 -6.30
CA GLN A 14 6.78 9.40 -5.63
C GLN A 14 6.12 10.57 -4.92
N VAL A 15 4.81 10.60 -4.97
CA VAL A 15 3.98 11.59 -4.28
C VAL A 15 3.03 10.90 -3.32
N VAL A 16 2.65 11.64 -2.28
CA VAL A 16 1.71 11.18 -1.26
C VAL A 16 0.64 12.25 -1.05
N ALA A 17 -0.64 11.87 -1.05
CA ALA A 17 -1.69 12.77 -0.61
C ALA A 17 -1.80 12.71 0.92
N LYS A 18 -1.68 13.88 1.57
CA LYS A 18 -1.82 14.02 3.02
C LYS A 18 -3.28 13.81 3.46
N PRO A 19 -3.52 13.45 4.73
CA PRO A 19 -4.86 13.19 5.26
C PRO A 19 -5.88 14.29 5.00
N ASP A 20 -7.13 13.84 4.94
CA ASP A 20 -8.39 14.57 4.81
C ASP A 20 -8.72 15.10 3.42
N PHE A 21 -7.74 15.27 2.51
CA PHE A 21 -7.97 15.81 1.17
C PHE A 21 -7.07 15.12 0.14
N VAL A 22 -7.67 14.63 -0.95
CA VAL A 22 -6.96 13.93 -2.03
C VAL A 22 -6.07 14.85 -2.87
N ASP A 23 -6.33 16.14 -2.86
CA ASP A 23 -5.59 17.18 -3.59
C ASP A 23 -4.40 17.76 -2.81
N ARG A 24 -4.26 17.42 -1.53
CA ARG A 24 -3.05 17.76 -0.74
C ARG A 24 -1.88 16.87 -1.08
N VAL A 25 -1.47 16.89 -2.33
CA VAL A 25 -0.37 16.08 -2.85
C VAL A 25 0.96 16.77 -2.58
N VAL A 26 1.90 16.04 -2.01
CA VAL A 26 3.27 16.49 -1.73
C VAL A 26 4.27 15.43 -2.20
N PRO A 27 5.54 15.80 -2.43
CA PRO A 27 6.60 14.82 -2.58
C PRO A 27 6.62 13.84 -1.41
N ALA A 28 6.84 12.55 -1.67
CA ALA A 28 6.80 11.52 -0.63
C ALA A 28 7.81 11.80 0.49
N GLU A 29 8.94 12.38 0.15
CA GLU A 29 10.02 12.76 1.07
C GLU A 29 9.54 13.68 2.21
N GLU A 30 8.56 14.55 1.96
CA GLU A 30 7.99 15.44 2.98
C GLU A 30 7.19 14.69 4.06
N THR A 31 6.77 13.46 3.78
CA THR A 31 5.99 12.61 4.70
C THR A 31 6.80 11.45 5.25
N CYS A 32 8.00 11.20 4.71
CA CYS A 32 8.88 10.14 5.16
C CYS A 32 9.18 10.24 6.66
N GLY A 33 9.25 9.09 7.31
CA GLY A 33 9.46 9.00 8.76
C GLY A 33 8.18 9.02 9.59
N THR A 34 7.01 9.34 9.02
CA THR A 34 5.72 9.24 9.73
C THR A 34 5.43 7.78 10.06
N PRO A 35 5.33 7.36 11.34
CA PRO A 35 5.00 5.99 11.71
C PRO A 35 3.64 5.58 11.18
N ILE A 36 3.50 4.31 10.78
CA ILE A 36 2.23 3.75 10.30
C ILE A 36 1.83 2.52 11.13
N ASN A 37 0.53 2.30 11.27
CA ASN A 37 -0.04 1.10 11.87
C ASN A 37 -0.51 0.12 10.81
N GLU A 38 -0.86 0.63 9.63
CA GLU A 38 -1.37 -0.19 8.54
C GLU A 38 -0.92 0.32 7.17
N ALA A 39 -0.66 -0.61 6.28
CA ALA A 39 -0.45 -0.38 4.85
C ALA A 39 -1.49 -1.17 4.05
N PHE A 40 -2.04 -0.58 3.00
CA PHE A 40 -3.06 -1.21 2.17
C PHE A 40 -2.73 -1.10 0.68
N LEU A 41 -2.53 -2.25 0.04
CA LEU A 41 -2.34 -2.39 -1.41
C LEU A 41 -3.58 -3.08 -2.01
N GLY A 42 -4.39 -2.36 -2.73
CA GLY A 42 -5.65 -2.84 -3.31
C GLY A 42 -6.54 -1.64 -3.68
N SER A 43 -7.71 -1.81 -4.01
CA SER A 43 -8.61 -2.91 -4.24
C SER A 43 -9.00 -2.95 -5.74
N CYS A 44 -10.26 -2.66 -6.10
CA CYS A 44 -10.74 -2.74 -7.49
C CYS A 44 -9.99 -1.80 -8.48
N ASN A 45 -9.48 -0.64 -8.03
CA ASN A 45 -8.74 0.31 -8.87
C ASN A 45 -7.23 0.04 -8.87
N ASN A 46 -6.63 -0.21 -7.71
CA ASN A 46 -5.18 -0.23 -7.51
C ASN A 46 -4.68 -1.57 -6.92
N GLY A 47 -5.42 -2.65 -7.12
CA GLY A 47 -5.02 -4.04 -6.87
C GLY A 47 -4.89 -4.81 -8.17
N ARG A 48 -4.54 -4.14 -9.27
CA ARG A 48 -4.32 -4.77 -10.58
C ARG A 48 -3.03 -5.57 -10.57
N ILE A 49 -2.85 -6.43 -11.56
CA ILE A 49 -1.67 -7.30 -11.58
C ILE A 49 -0.36 -6.50 -11.64
N GLU A 50 -0.37 -5.34 -12.29
CA GLU A 50 0.79 -4.45 -12.38
C GLU A 50 1.17 -3.88 -11.00
N ASP A 51 0.18 -3.45 -10.22
CA ASP A 51 0.39 -2.92 -8.85
C ASP A 51 0.93 -4.02 -7.93
N LEU A 52 0.37 -5.23 -8.03
CA LEU A 52 0.81 -6.38 -7.26
C LEU A 52 2.24 -6.82 -7.63
N ARG A 53 2.61 -6.77 -8.92
CA ARG A 53 3.98 -7.05 -9.37
C ARG A 53 4.98 -6.06 -8.78
N VAL A 54 4.67 -4.76 -8.83
CA VAL A 54 5.49 -3.70 -8.23
C VAL A 54 5.69 -3.96 -6.73
N GLY A 55 4.61 -4.22 -6.00
CA GLY A 55 4.69 -4.53 -4.58
C GLY A 55 5.52 -5.79 -4.29
N ALA A 56 5.30 -6.87 -5.04
CA ALA A 56 6.02 -8.12 -4.86
C ALA A 56 7.52 -7.99 -5.17
N GLU A 57 7.89 -7.20 -6.18
CA GLU A 57 9.30 -6.92 -6.50
C GLU A 57 10.00 -6.21 -5.34
N ILE A 58 9.35 -5.20 -4.76
CA ILE A 58 9.91 -4.41 -3.65
C ILE A 58 10.04 -5.21 -2.36
N ILE A 59 9.05 -6.06 -2.04
CA ILE A 59 9.00 -6.80 -0.76
C ILE A 59 9.76 -8.13 -0.81
N ARG A 60 10.13 -8.61 -1.98
CA ARG A 60 10.79 -9.91 -2.15
C ARG A 60 12.04 -10.04 -1.27
N GLY A 61 12.06 -11.08 -0.45
CA GLY A 61 13.16 -11.36 0.50
C GLY A 61 13.19 -10.43 1.72
N LYS A 62 12.22 -9.53 1.86
CA LYS A 62 12.08 -8.63 3.02
C LYS A 62 10.87 -9.04 3.87
N LYS A 63 10.68 -8.40 5.00
CA LYS A 63 9.57 -8.63 5.92
C LYS A 63 8.79 -7.33 6.16
N VAL A 64 7.51 -7.47 6.42
CA VAL A 64 6.68 -6.39 6.96
C VAL A 64 7.22 -6.02 8.34
N ALA A 65 7.30 -4.73 8.64
CA ALA A 65 7.76 -4.23 9.93
C ALA A 65 6.87 -4.74 11.07
N GLU A 66 7.49 -5.01 12.22
CA GLU A 66 6.76 -5.42 13.42
C GLU A 66 5.73 -4.35 13.82
N GLY A 67 4.52 -4.79 14.16
CA GLY A 67 3.40 -3.92 14.53
C GLY A 67 2.65 -3.29 13.35
N VAL A 68 3.06 -3.52 12.11
CA VAL A 68 2.35 -3.06 10.92
C VAL A 68 1.46 -4.16 10.35
N ARG A 69 0.21 -3.84 10.08
CA ARG A 69 -0.70 -4.69 9.28
C ARG A 69 -0.55 -4.32 7.81
N PHE A 70 0.00 -5.21 7.00
CA PHE A 70 0.05 -4.99 5.55
C PHE A 70 -1.03 -5.83 4.86
N LEU A 71 -2.07 -5.16 4.39
CA LEU A 71 -3.21 -5.77 3.71
C LEU A 71 -3.03 -5.70 2.19
N VAL A 72 -3.16 -6.84 1.52
CA VAL A 72 -3.06 -6.96 0.06
C VAL A 72 -4.37 -7.52 -0.48
N VAL A 73 -5.04 -6.76 -1.35
CA VAL A 73 -6.34 -7.12 -1.91
C VAL A 73 -6.31 -7.05 -3.44
N PRO A 74 -6.22 -8.20 -4.14
CA PRO A 74 -6.32 -8.24 -5.60
C PRO A 74 -7.65 -7.67 -6.11
N ALA A 75 -7.65 -7.03 -7.28
CA ALA A 75 -8.82 -6.34 -7.82
C ALA A 75 -9.97 -7.27 -8.21
N SER A 76 -9.70 -8.52 -8.53
CA SER A 76 -10.69 -9.52 -8.92
C SER A 76 -10.18 -10.94 -8.73
N GLN A 77 -11.07 -11.93 -8.80
CA GLN A 77 -10.69 -13.35 -8.76
C GLN A 77 -9.77 -13.76 -9.93
N THR A 78 -9.93 -13.13 -11.08
CA THR A 78 -9.04 -13.36 -12.23
C THR A 78 -7.62 -12.88 -11.93
N ILE A 79 -7.48 -11.66 -11.38
CA ILE A 79 -6.19 -11.10 -10.95
C ILE A 79 -5.59 -11.95 -9.81
N TYR A 80 -6.40 -12.37 -8.84
CA TYR A 80 -5.94 -13.22 -7.74
C TYR A 80 -5.33 -14.52 -8.26
N ARG A 81 -6.05 -15.21 -9.20
CA ARG A 81 -5.54 -16.45 -9.82
C ARG A 81 -4.26 -16.22 -10.63
N GLN A 82 -4.17 -15.09 -11.33
CA GLN A 82 -2.97 -14.73 -12.07
C GLN A 82 -1.80 -14.50 -11.11
N ALA A 83 -2.00 -13.74 -10.04
CA ALA A 83 -0.99 -13.47 -9.02
C ALA A 83 -0.51 -14.74 -8.31
N LEU A 84 -1.41 -15.73 -8.08
CA LEU A 84 -1.04 -17.05 -7.60
C LEU A 84 -0.10 -17.79 -8.58
N LYS A 85 -0.45 -17.80 -9.86
CA LYS A 85 0.38 -18.48 -10.89
C LYS A 85 1.76 -17.84 -11.05
N GLU A 86 1.87 -16.54 -10.79
CA GLU A 86 3.12 -15.77 -10.86
C GLU A 86 3.94 -15.84 -9.55
N GLY A 87 3.45 -16.53 -8.50
CA GLY A 87 4.11 -16.60 -7.20
C GLY A 87 4.08 -15.28 -6.39
N ILE A 88 3.28 -14.31 -6.84
CA ILE A 88 3.16 -12.99 -6.19
C ILE A 88 2.51 -13.12 -4.82
N ILE A 89 1.48 -13.94 -4.71
CA ILE A 89 0.76 -14.17 -3.46
C ILE A 89 1.69 -14.77 -2.42
N ASP A 90 2.44 -15.80 -2.80
CA ASP A 90 3.42 -16.45 -1.91
C ASP A 90 4.47 -15.44 -1.43
N THR A 91 4.98 -14.59 -2.33
CA THR A 91 5.94 -13.52 -1.97
C THR A 91 5.38 -12.59 -0.88
N PHE A 92 4.12 -12.16 -0.99
CA PHE A 92 3.49 -11.32 0.04
C PHE A 92 3.27 -12.08 1.36
N MET A 93 2.82 -13.33 1.29
CA MET A 93 2.61 -14.16 2.48
C MET A 93 3.91 -14.46 3.21
N GLU A 94 4.97 -14.80 2.48
CA GLU A 94 6.31 -15.01 3.04
C GLU A 94 6.84 -13.76 3.75
N ALA A 95 6.50 -12.57 3.24
CA ALA A 95 6.87 -11.32 3.87
C ALA A 95 6.04 -10.99 5.13
N GLY A 96 4.98 -11.71 5.41
CA GLY A 96 4.08 -11.47 6.54
C GLY A 96 2.90 -10.54 6.22
N ALA A 97 2.61 -10.30 4.93
CA ALA A 97 1.42 -9.56 4.53
C ALA A 97 0.15 -10.43 4.66
N ILE A 98 -0.97 -9.78 4.90
CA ILE A 98 -2.30 -10.39 4.97
C ILE A 98 -2.95 -10.30 3.60
N VAL A 99 -2.91 -11.39 2.83
CA VAL A 99 -3.54 -11.43 1.50
C VAL A 99 -5.00 -11.85 1.65
N MET A 100 -5.90 -11.04 1.11
CA MET A 100 -7.34 -11.25 1.21
C MET A 100 -7.98 -11.55 -0.14
N ASN A 101 -9.17 -12.17 -0.10
CA ASN A 101 -10.01 -12.29 -1.28
C ASN A 101 -10.41 -10.91 -1.81
N PRO A 102 -10.65 -10.77 -3.12
CA PRO A 102 -11.12 -9.51 -3.72
C PRO A 102 -12.36 -8.95 -3.03
N ASN A 103 -12.21 -7.76 -2.46
CA ASN A 103 -13.26 -7.01 -1.77
C ASN A 103 -12.84 -5.53 -1.63
N CYS A 104 -13.66 -4.70 -0.99
CA CYS A 104 -13.33 -3.29 -0.77
C CYS A 104 -12.39 -3.06 0.42
N SER A 105 -12.40 -3.94 1.42
CA SER A 105 -11.57 -3.83 2.62
C SER A 105 -11.63 -2.41 3.22
N VAL A 106 -10.52 -1.93 3.76
CA VAL A 106 -10.39 -0.60 4.36
C VAL A 106 -10.66 0.56 3.39
N CYS A 107 -10.55 0.34 2.08
CA CYS A 107 -10.86 1.37 1.08
C CYS A 107 -12.29 1.93 1.23
N TRP A 108 -13.23 1.14 1.76
CA TRP A 108 -14.59 1.58 2.07
C TRP A 108 -14.82 1.85 3.57
N GLY A 109 -13.95 1.33 4.45
CA GLY A 109 -14.03 1.57 5.90
C GLY A 109 -15.12 0.80 6.63
N SER A 110 -15.62 -0.29 6.05
CA SER A 110 -16.69 -1.12 6.65
C SER A 110 -16.44 -2.62 6.54
N CYS A 111 -15.28 -3.00 6.05
CA CYS A 111 -14.86 -4.39 5.90
C CYS A 111 -13.66 -4.68 6.79
N GLN A 112 -12.89 -5.68 6.43
CA GLN A 112 -11.64 -6.03 7.10
C GLN A 112 -10.60 -4.92 6.98
N GLY A 113 -9.75 -4.74 7.99
CA GLY A 113 -8.67 -3.77 8.00
C GLY A 113 -9.11 -2.35 8.37
N VAL A 114 -10.26 -2.19 9.02
CA VAL A 114 -10.71 -0.87 9.52
C VAL A 114 -9.77 -0.38 10.61
N ILE A 115 -9.27 0.85 10.43
CA ILE A 115 -8.30 1.45 11.36
C ILE A 115 -8.96 2.05 12.60
N GLY A 116 -8.28 1.91 13.73
CA GLY A 116 -8.71 2.37 15.04
C GLY A 116 -8.41 3.85 15.31
N GLU A 117 -8.63 4.23 16.56
CA GLU A 117 -8.39 5.59 17.05
C GLU A 117 -6.92 5.96 16.94
N ASN A 118 -6.64 7.14 16.36
CA ASN A 118 -5.30 7.70 16.13
C ASN A 118 -4.35 6.84 15.29
N GLU A 119 -4.81 5.75 14.68
CA GLU A 119 -4.00 4.95 13.78
C GLU A 119 -3.71 5.69 12.47
N VAL A 120 -2.57 5.35 11.87
CA VAL A 120 -2.09 5.90 10.60
C VAL A 120 -2.07 4.80 9.54
N LEU A 121 -2.77 5.04 8.44
CA LEU A 121 -2.82 4.18 7.26
C LEU A 121 -2.13 4.85 6.08
N ILE A 122 -1.30 4.11 5.35
CA ILE A 122 -0.91 4.45 3.98
C ILE A 122 -1.59 3.49 3.00
N SER A 123 -2.22 4.01 1.96
CA SER A 123 -3.12 3.25 1.10
C SER A 123 -2.96 3.59 -0.37
N THR A 124 -3.13 2.59 -1.24
CA THR A 124 -3.33 2.81 -2.67
C THR A 124 -4.79 3.18 -3.01
N GLY A 125 -5.64 3.37 -2.02
CA GLY A 125 -7.05 3.76 -2.19
C GLY A 125 -7.23 5.08 -2.93
N THR A 126 -8.47 5.44 -3.18
CA THR A 126 -8.84 6.64 -3.96
C THR A 126 -9.41 7.76 -3.13
N ARG A 127 -9.59 7.58 -1.83
CA ARG A 127 -10.21 8.54 -0.90
C ARG A 127 -9.55 8.47 0.47
N ASN A 128 -9.37 9.63 1.09
CA ASN A 128 -8.72 9.78 2.40
C ASN A 128 -9.40 10.81 3.31
N PHE A 129 -10.66 11.15 3.04
CA PHE A 129 -11.38 12.08 3.91
C PHE A 129 -11.56 11.49 5.32
N LYS A 130 -11.74 12.35 6.28
CA LYS A 130 -11.87 12.03 7.71
C LYS A 130 -12.93 10.93 7.96
N GLY A 131 -12.56 9.88 8.65
CA GLY A 131 -13.44 8.74 8.94
C GLY A 131 -13.63 7.76 7.78
N ARG A 132 -12.97 7.96 6.62
CA ARG A 132 -13.14 7.07 5.45
C ARG A 132 -12.74 5.62 5.72
N ALA A 133 -11.67 5.41 6.45
CA ALA A 133 -11.10 4.08 6.66
C ALA A 133 -11.38 3.51 8.06
N GLY A 134 -12.17 4.19 8.87
CA GLY A 134 -12.47 3.77 10.23
C GLY A 134 -12.70 4.93 11.18
N HIS A 135 -11.97 4.96 12.29
CA HIS A 135 -12.18 5.99 13.31
C HIS A 135 -11.87 7.41 12.79
N PRO A 136 -12.70 8.44 13.12
CA PRO A 136 -12.51 9.80 12.60
C PRO A 136 -11.20 10.49 13.01
N SER A 137 -10.53 10.04 14.07
CA SER A 137 -9.22 10.57 14.48
C SER A 137 -8.04 9.94 13.73
N SER A 138 -8.29 8.87 12.98
CA SER A 138 -7.27 8.21 12.19
C SER A 138 -6.82 9.05 11.00
N LYS A 139 -5.61 8.79 10.51
CA LYS A 139 -5.00 9.53 9.40
C LYS A 139 -4.77 8.61 8.22
N VAL A 140 -5.29 8.96 7.06
CA VAL A 140 -5.15 8.19 5.82
C VAL A 140 -4.29 8.96 4.83
N TYR A 141 -3.13 8.39 4.49
CA TYR A 141 -2.27 8.86 3.41
C TYR A 141 -2.54 8.03 2.16
N LEU A 142 -2.49 8.66 0.98
CA LEU A 142 -2.59 7.94 -0.30
C LEU A 142 -1.23 7.96 -0.99
N GLY A 143 -0.81 6.80 -1.46
CA GLY A 143 0.46 6.63 -2.17
C GLY A 143 0.39 5.56 -3.26
N SER A 144 1.43 5.45 -4.05
CA SER A 144 1.59 4.41 -5.06
C SER A 144 1.80 3.03 -4.43
N ALA A 145 1.63 1.95 -5.20
CA ALA A 145 1.95 0.60 -4.76
C ALA A 145 3.39 0.48 -4.23
N ALA A 146 4.32 1.20 -4.85
CA ALA A 146 5.73 1.24 -4.43
C ALA A 146 5.89 1.91 -3.06
N THR A 147 5.31 3.10 -2.86
CA THR A 147 5.38 3.83 -1.58
C THR A 147 4.71 3.05 -0.45
N VAL A 148 3.53 2.48 -0.72
CA VAL A 148 2.78 1.69 0.27
C VAL A 148 3.57 0.47 0.71
N THR A 149 4.14 -0.27 -0.24
CA THR A 149 4.94 -1.47 0.07
C THR A 149 6.24 -1.12 0.79
N ALA A 150 6.94 -0.07 0.36
CA ALA A 150 8.14 0.41 1.05
C ALA A 150 7.83 0.82 2.49
N SER A 151 6.71 1.50 2.70
CA SER A 151 6.26 1.92 4.04
C SER A 151 5.92 0.72 4.93
N ALA A 152 5.31 -0.33 4.36
CA ALA A 152 5.01 -1.56 5.10
C ALA A 152 6.28 -2.25 5.62
N ILE A 153 7.36 -2.22 4.83
CA ILE A 153 8.67 -2.78 5.21
C ILE A 153 9.35 -1.89 6.26
N ALA A 154 9.29 -0.57 6.08
CA ALA A 154 9.97 0.39 6.96
C ALA A 154 9.24 0.66 8.30
N GLY A 155 7.96 0.32 8.43
CA GLY A 155 7.14 0.67 9.61
C GLY A 155 6.75 2.15 9.68
N LYS A 156 7.06 2.91 8.65
CA LYS A 156 6.84 4.35 8.53
C LYS A 156 6.73 4.73 7.06
N ILE A 157 6.18 5.88 6.75
CA ILE A 157 6.15 6.34 5.35
C ILE A 157 7.58 6.41 4.81
N ALA A 158 7.83 5.70 3.72
CA ALA A 158 9.12 5.59 3.06
C ALA A 158 8.94 5.43 1.53
N THR A 159 9.94 5.83 0.78
CA THR A 159 10.04 5.59 -0.66
C THR A 159 10.82 4.30 -0.95
N ALA A 160 10.65 3.73 -2.13
CA ALA A 160 11.25 2.43 -2.48
C ALA A 160 12.79 2.46 -2.56
N ASP A 161 13.38 3.61 -2.74
CA ASP A 161 14.83 3.82 -2.74
C ASP A 161 15.46 3.93 -1.34
N GLN A 162 14.63 3.96 -0.29
CA GLN A 162 15.05 4.05 1.11
C GLN A 162 15.09 2.71 1.85
N ILE A 163 14.74 1.59 1.17
CA ILE A 163 14.57 0.26 1.78
C ILE A 163 15.45 -0.82 1.16
#